data_70cec4ae5d707dc39c5ebd449921b4fe
#
_entry.id   70cec4ae5d707dc39c5ebd449921b4fe
#
_cell.length_a   1.000
_cell.length_b   1.000
_cell.length_c   1.000
_cell.angle_alpha   90.00
_cell.angle_beta   90.00
_cell.angle_gamma   90.00
#
_symmetry.space_group_name_H-M   'P 1'
#
loop_
_entity.id
_entity.type
_entity.pdbx_description
1 polymer ?
#
loop_
_entity_poly.entity_id
_entity_poly.type
_entity_poly.pdbx_seq_one_letter_code
_entity_poly.pdbx_strand_id
1 'polypeptide(L)'
;IRTEESEDGAEAFYIEANVEGSSGENYYVWLRFNLEEDAIEDYECECEAYHNYDGMCKHCGAVALKYLRQVRANTRMSSYRQSVQQTAKVHSDPQILELMREYDMRRRQSAQEASGNIELEATLHENGWNYYYGRKSYTLTFTVGPADGKKYVLKNMDTFCEAVKEEKELAYGKKLAFVHCKSMFSARGWEYVKLIRAANEMNAQRNGGQLKELLLNTVTMEQFLNLNLGREVNYTAVGYHYDTLKILDKNPPLKITLRELENVFRLVLPPLTLWKGSEHLFVRIGQTVYRCSNAYRIRMEKLLDYANADRETV
;
A
#
# COMPACT_ATOMS: atom_id res chain seq x y z
N ILE A 1 5.69 -9.69 -31.56
CA ILE A 1 5.99 -11.12 -31.28
C ILE A 1 5.91 -11.85 -32.60
N ARG A 2 6.98 -12.49 -32.98
CA ARG A 2 7.09 -13.29 -34.20
C ARG A 2 7.37 -14.72 -33.78
N THR A 3 6.67 -15.70 -34.34
CA THR A 3 6.91 -17.13 -34.11
C THR A 3 7.64 -17.71 -35.32
N GLU A 4 8.73 -18.40 -35.10
CA GLU A 4 9.46 -19.17 -36.11
C GLU A 4 9.73 -20.57 -35.56
N GLU A 5 9.57 -21.60 -36.41
CA GLU A 5 10.06 -22.94 -36.07
C GLU A 5 11.59 -22.96 -36.27
N SER A 6 12.29 -23.49 -35.28
CA SER A 6 13.74 -23.67 -35.39
C SER A 6 14.08 -24.83 -36.35
N GLU A 7 15.26 -24.84 -36.93
CA GLU A 7 15.76 -25.92 -37.82
C GLU A 7 15.72 -27.32 -37.14
N ASP A 8 15.68 -27.37 -35.83
CA ASP A 8 15.58 -28.60 -35.00
C ASP A 8 14.15 -28.99 -34.63
N GLY A 9 13.13 -28.30 -35.14
CA GLY A 9 11.73 -28.62 -34.90
C GLY A 9 11.19 -28.19 -33.52
N ALA A 10 11.98 -27.51 -32.71
CA ALA A 10 11.52 -26.94 -31.44
C ALA A 10 10.75 -25.62 -31.69
N GLU A 11 9.56 -25.48 -31.09
CA GLU A 11 8.80 -24.24 -31.18
C GLU A 11 9.50 -23.14 -30.38
N ALA A 12 10.17 -22.23 -31.09
CA ALA A 12 10.73 -21.01 -30.51
C ALA A 12 9.95 -19.79 -30.98
N PHE A 13 9.88 -18.77 -30.15
CA PHE A 13 9.32 -17.49 -30.59
C PHE A 13 10.21 -16.33 -30.16
N TYR A 14 10.15 -15.28 -30.97
CA TYR A 14 10.95 -14.07 -30.78
C TYR A 14 10.08 -12.94 -30.26
N ILE A 15 10.64 -12.19 -29.32
CA ILE A 15 10.06 -10.94 -28.83
C ILE A 15 11.00 -9.82 -29.20
N GLU A 16 10.49 -8.87 -29.95
CA GLU A 16 11.18 -7.64 -30.32
C GLU A 16 10.54 -6.47 -29.60
N ALA A 17 11.34 -5.58 -29.04
CA ALA A 17 10.88 -4.40 -28.32
C ALA A 17 11.86 -3.24 -28.43
N ASN A 18 11.32 -2.02 -28.43
CA ASN A 18 12.09 -0.81 -28.16
C ASN A 18 11.93 -0.43 -26.68
N VAL A 19 13.05 -0.28 -25.99
CA VAL A 19 13.11 0.03 -24.56
C VAL A 19 13.77 1.38 -24.35
N GLU A 20 13.04 2.31 -23.74
CA GLU A 20 13.59 3.61 -23.36
C GLU A 20 14.53 3.45 -22.16
N GLY A 21 15.78 3.84 -22.34
CA GLY A 21 16.78 3.85 -21.29
C GLY A 21 16.65 5.04 -20.36
N SER A 22 17.38 5.01 -19.26
CA SER A 22 17.39 6.09 -18.25
C SER A 22 17.93 7.44 -18.77
N SER A 23 18.64 7.44 -19.89
CA SER A 23 19.14 8.63 -20.61
C SER A 23 18.16 9.19 -21.63
N GLY A 24 16.99 8.55 -21.81
CA GLY A 24 16.01 8.94 -22.85
C GLY A 24 16.33 8.36 -24.25
N GLU A 25 17.36 7.55 -24.38
CA GLU A 25 17.68 6.83 -25.60
C GLU A 25 16.83 5.57 -25.72
N ASN A 26 16.44 5.20 -26.95
CA ASN A 26 15.73 3.96 -27.22
C ASN A 26 16.70 2.90 -27.71
N TYR A 27 16.63 1.72 -27.12
CA TYR A 27 17.43 0.55 -27.46
C TYR A 27 16.55 -0.53 -28.03
N TYR A 28 16.91 -1.07 -29.17
CA TYR A 28 16.27 -2.26 -29.72
C TYR A 28 16.74 -3.48 -28.94
N VAL A 29 15.77 -4.34 -28.59
CA VAL A 29 15.96 -5.57 -27.82
C VAL A 29 15.22 -6.70 -28.49
N TRP A 30 15.85 -7.84 -28.69
CA TRP A 30 15.16 -9.06 -29.03
C TRP A 30 15.52 -10.20 -28.10
N LEU A 31 14.59 -11.13 -27.89
CA LEU A 31 14.72 -12.31 -27.06
C LEU A 31 14.16 -13.52 -27.80
N ARG A 32 14.85 -14.66 -27.72
CA ARG A 32 14.37 -15.96 -28.20
C ARG A 32 13.99 -16.84 -27.04
N PHE A 33 12.76 -17.32 -27.05
CA PHE A 33 12.21 -18.23 -26.06
C PHE A 33 12.03 -19.61 -26.64
N ASN A 34 12.51 -20.63 -25.93
CA ASN A 34 12.17 -22.03 -26.15
C ASN A 34 10.93 -22.37 -25.35
N LEU A 35 9.88 -22.84 -26.02
CA LEU A 35 8.60 -23.19 -25.38
C LEU A 35 8.67 -24.54 -24.65
N GLU A 36 9.52 -25.45 -25.09
CA GLU A 36 9.68 -26.76 -24.48
C GLU A 36 10.44 -26.68 -23.15
N GLU A 37 11.55 -25.93 -23.16
CA GLU A 37 12.39 -25.76 -21.96
C GLU A 37 11.91 -24.64 -21.02
N ASP A 38 10.94 -23.85 -21.46
CA ASP A 38 10.41 -22.71 -20.71
C ASP A 38 11.50 -21.68 -20.36
N ALA A 39 12.46 -21.48 -21.26
CA ALA A 39 13.68 -20.73 -21.05
C ALA A 39 13.96 -19.71 -22.16
N ILE A 40 14.74 -18.69 -21.84
CA ILE A 40 15.31 -17.76 -22.81
C ILE A 40 16.60 -18.40 -23.31
N GLU A 41 16.66 -18.73 -24.60
CA GLU A 41 17.83 -19.35 -25.23
C GLU A 41 18.84 -18.31 -25.69
N ASP A 42 18.34 -17.18 -26.20
CA ASP A 42 19.19 -16.15 -26.78
C ASP A 42 18.58 -14.76 -26.62
N TYR A 43 19.43 -13.73 -26.60
CA TYR A 43 19.00 -12.35 -26.41
C TYR A 43 20.06 -11.37 -26.93
N GLU A 44 19.61 -10.20 -27.38
CA GLU A 44 20.47 -9.11 -27.83
C GLU A 44 19.89 -7.75 -27.47
N CYS A 45 20.77 -6.76 -27.25
CA CYS A 45 20.40 -5.38 -26.96
C CYS A 45 21.47 -4.42 -27.50
N GLU A 46 21.05 -3.32 -28.09
CA GLU A 46 21.96 -2.29 -28.62
C GLU A 46 22.62 -1.41 -27.55
N CYS A 47 22.36 -1.63 -26.25
CA CYS A 47 22.94 -0.80 -25.21
C CYS A 47 24.40 -1.13 -24.92
N GLU A 48 25.20 -0.13 -24.51
CA GLU A 48 26.60 -0.30 -24.14
C GLU A 48 26.85 -1.37 -23.06
N ALA A 49 25.91 -1.50 -22.11
CA ALA A 49 26.04 -2.47 -21.03
C ALA A 49 25.98 -3.92 -21.55
N TYR A 50 25.24 -4.18 -22.63
CA TYR A 50 25.20 -5.50 -23.26
C TYR A 50 26.52 -5.85 -23.91
N HIS A 51 27.20 -4.88 -24.53
CA HIS A 51 28.49 -5.09 -25.22
C HIS A 51 29.69 -5.13 -24.26
N ASN A 52 29.57 -4.55 -23.08
CA ASN A 52 30.70 -4.39 -22.14
C ASN A 52 30.70 -5.38 -20.97
N TYR A 53 29.60 -6.08 -20.72
CA TYR A 53 29.47 -7.02 -19.60
C TYR A 53 28.89 -8.35 -20.04
N ASP A 54 29.38 -9.44 -19.44
CA ASP A 54 28.81 -10.76 -19.66
C ASP A 54 27.41 -10.86 -18.98
N GLY A 55 26.42 -11.34 -19.73
CA GLY A 55 25.09 -11.63 -19.24
C GLY A 55 24.00 -10.65 -19.69
N MET A 56 22.79 -10.91 -19.26
CA MET A 56 21.62 -10.17 -19.67
C MET A 56 21.59 -8.75 -19.09
N CYS A 57 21.53 -7.75 -19.96
CA CYS A 57 21.40 -6.36 -19.51
C CYS A 57 20.00 -6.06 -18.94
N LYS A 58 19.85 -4.91 -18.24
CA LYS A 58 18.56 -4.48 -17.65
C LYS A 58 17.43 -4.36 -18.66
N HIS A 59 17.73 -4.01 -19.93
CA HIS A 59 16.72 -3.83 -20.98
C HIS A 59 16.17 -5.19 -21.44
N CYS A 60 17.03 -6.19 -21.67
CA CYS A 60 16.61 -7.57 -21.94
C CYS A 60 15.79 -8.13 -20.79
N GLY A 61 16.22 -7.93 -19.54
CA GLY A 61 15.48 -8.33 -18.35
C GLY A 61 14.09 -7.67 -18.25
N ALA A 62 13.97 -6.40 -18.60
CA ALA A 62 12.70 -5.68 -18.61
C ALA A 62 11.71 -6.25 -19.64
N VAL A 63 12.20 -6.57 -20.85
CA VAL A 63 11.38 -7.20 -21.92
C VAL A 63 10.92 -8.59 -21.50
N ALA A 64 11.82 -9.40 -20.96
CA ALA A 64 11.51 -10.74 -20.45
C ALA A 64 10.44 -10.71 -19.36
N LEU A 65 10.58 -9.82 -18.36
CA LEU A 65 9.62 -9.66 -17.28
C LEU A 65 8.24 -9.16 -17.78
N LYS A 66 8.24 -8.23 -18.74
CA LYS A 66 7.00 -7.74 -19.34
C LYS A 66 6.27 -8.86 -20.11
N TYR A 67 7.02 -9.66 -20.85
CA TYR A 67 6.45 -10.82 -21.53
C TYR A 67 5.83 -11.81 -20.54
N LEU A 68 6.57 -12.20 -19.51
CA LEU A 68 6.10 -13.13 -18.50
C LEU A 68 4.83 -12.65 -17.80
N ARG A 69 4.70 -11.36 -17.55
CA ARG A 69 3.54 -10.77 -16.85
C ARG A 69 2.32 -10.59 -17.75
N GLN A 70 2.50 -10.16 -18.99
CA GLN A 70 1.39 -9.72 -19.84
C GLN A 70 1.00 -10.73 -20.92
N VAL A 71 1.97 -11.34 -21.58
CA VAL A 71 1.73 -12.17 -22.76
C VAL A 71 1.58 -13.64 -22.39
N ARG A 72 2.50 -14.15 -21.56
CA ARG A 72 2.48 -15.56 -21.15
C ARG A 72 1.26 -15.91 -20.31
N ALA A 73 0.81 -15.02 -19.43
CA ALA A 73 -0.42 -15.22 -18.67
C ALA A 73 -1.65 -15.39 -19.60
N ASN A 74 -1.72 -14.59 -20.66
CA ASN A 74 -2.84 -14.65 -21.62
C ASN A 74 -2.75 -15.88 -22.54
N THR A 75 -1.55 -16.26 -22.98
CA THR A 75 -1.34 -17.41 -23.86
C THR A 75 -1.57 -18.73 -23.13
N ARG A 76 -1.06 -18.88 -21.91
CA ARG A 76 -1.32 -20.06 -21.07
C ARG A 76 -2.81 -20.20 -20.71
N MET A 77 -3.50 -19.11 -20.43
CA MET A 77 -4.94 -19.15 -20.14
C MET A 77 -5.76 -19.58 -21.37
N SER A 78 -5.36 -19.18 -22.57
CA SER A 78 -6.04 -19.59 -23.82
C SER A 78 -5.78 -21.04 -24.18
N SER A 79 -4.52 -21.49 -24.17
CA SER A 79 -4.15 -22.88 -24.45
C SER A 79 -4.64 -23.84 -23.37
N TYR A 80 -4.60 -23.43 -22.08
CA TYR A 80 -5.14 -24.22 -21.00
C TYR A 80 -6.67 -24.38 -21.10
N ARG A 81 -7.40 -23.33 -21.49
CA ARG A 81 -8.85 -23.44 -21.74
C ARG A 81 -9.18 -24.36 -22.93
N GLN A 82 -8.39 -24.33 -24.00
CA GLN A 82 -8.59 -25.21 -25.13
C GLN A 82 -8.22 -26.67 -24.83
N SER A 83 -7.12 -26.91 -24.10
CA SER A 83 -6.73 -28.26 -23.69
C SER A 83 -7.66 -28.88 -22.65
N VAL A 84 -8.20 -28.06 -21.73
CA VAL A 84 -9.19 -28.53 -20.72
C VAL A 84 -10.54 -28.86 -21.37
N GLN A 85 -10.89 -28.27 -22.52
CA GLN A 85 -12.09 -28.64 -23.25
C GLN A 85 -11.92 -29.90 -24.14
N GLN A 86 -10.70 -30.27 -24.49
CA GLN A 86 -10.42 -31.41 -25.37
C GLN A 86 -9.83 -32.66 -24.69
N THR A 87 -9.28 -32.51 -23.49
CA THR A 87 -8.73 -33.67 -22.75
C THR A 87 -9.38 -33.86 -21.42
N ALA A 88 -9.89 -35.02 -21.31
CA ALA A 88 -9.97 -35.75 -20.07
C ALA A 88 -11.34 -35.80 -19.43
N LYS A 89 -11.88 -36.90 -19.60
CA LYS A 89 -12.21 -37.76 -18.46
C LYS A 89 -10.91 -38.07 -17.70
N VAL A 90 -10.36 -37.11 -16.97
CA VAL A 90 -9.37 -37.36 -15.94
C VAL A 90 -10.14 -38.09 -14.84
N HIS A 91 -9.95 -39.38 -14.70
CA HIS A 91 -10.27 -40.10 -13.48
C HIS A 91 -9.34 -39.55 -12.39
N SER A 92 -9.77 -38.46 -11.77
CA SER A 92 -9.12 -37.99 -10.54
C SER A 92 -9.31 -39.09 -9.51
N ASP A 93 -8.21 -39.50 -8.89
CA ASP A 93 -8.22 -40.44 -7.80
C ASP A 93 -9.29 -40.03 -6.78
N PRO A 94 -10.23 -40.90 -6.40
CA PRO A 94 -11.27 -40.57 -5.44
C PRO A 94 -10.73 -39.99 -4.13
N GLN A 95 -9.54 -40.38 -3.71
CA GLN A 95 -8.87 -39.83 -2.52
C GLN A 95 -8.44 -38.38 -2.71
N ILE A 96 -7.99 -38.01 -3.91
CA ILE A 96 -7.64 -36.61 -4.24
C ILE A 96 -8.90 -35.73 -4.28
N LEU A 97 -10.00 -36.25 -4.84
CA LEU A 97 -11.28 -35.52 -4.86
C LEU A 97 -11.86 -35.36 -3.45
N GLU A 98 -11.69 -36.30 -2.57
CA GLU A 98 -12.11 -36.24 -1.15
C GLU A 98 -11.26 -35.17 -0.43
N LEU A 99 -9.96 -35.19 -0.60
CA LEU A 99 -9.03 -34.22 -0.01
C LEU A 99 -9.32 -32.78 -0.50
N MET A 100 -9.66 -32.62 -1.78
CA MET A 100 -10.07 -31.31 -2.32
C MET A 100 -11.42 -30.86 -1.74
N ARG A 101 -12.38 -31.76 -1.57
CA ARG A 101 -13.68 -31.45 -0.92
C ARG A 101 -13.51 -31.07 0.53
N GLU A 102 -12.68 -31.81 1.30
CA GLU A 102 -12.36 -31.45 2.68
C GLU A 102 -11.67 -30.09 2.77
N TYR A 103 -10.73 -29.80 1.87
CA TYR A 103 -10.05 -28.51 1.80
C TYR A 103 -11.04 -27.39 1.51
N ASP A 104 -11.93 -27.57 0.52
CA ASP A 104 -12.95 -26.57 0.17
C ASP A 104 -13.99 -26.40 1.30
N MET A 105 -14.37 -27.47 2.00
CA MET A 105 -15.26 -27.35 3.17
C MET A 105 -14.62 -26.59 4.31
N ARG A 106 -13.35 -26.89 4.67
CA ARG A 106 -12.61 -26.16 5.70
C ARG A 106 -12.45 -24.68 5.34
N ARG A 107 -12.23 -24.41 4.06
CA ARG A 107 -12.11 -23.04 3.51
C ARG A 107 -13.44 -22.29 3.60
N ARG A 108 -14.57 -22.93 3.28
CA ARG A 108 -15.92 -22.35 3.42
C ARG A 108 -16.30 -22.10 4.87
N GLN A 109 -15.96 -23.01 5.77
CA GLN A 109 -16.19 -22.84 7.21
C GLN A 109 -15.40 -21.67 7.77
N SER A 110 -14.10 -21.56 7.48
CA SER A 110 -13.30 -20.41 7.91
C SER A 110 -13.77 -19.09 7.31
N ALA A 111 -14.29 -19.10 6.08
CA ALA A 111 -14.90 -17.92 5.47
C ALA A 111 -16.22 -17.53 6.14
N GLN A 112 -17.07 -18.49 6.53
CA GLN A 112 -18.31 -18.23 7.26
C GLN A 112 -18.05 -17.71 8.68
N GLU A 113 -17.08 -18.27 9.39
CA GLU A 113 -16.66 -17.81 10.72
C GLU A 113 -16.04 -16.41 10.69
N ALA A 114 -15.42 -16.03 9.57
CA ALA A 114 -14.83 -14.70 9.36
C ALA A 114 -15.85 -13.64 8.92
N SER A 115 -17.08 -14.00 8.55
CA SER A 115 -18.08 -13.07 8.02
C SER A 115 -18.42 -11.96 9.03
N GLY A 116 -18.16 -10.69 8.63
CA GLY A 116 -18.37 -9.52 9.48
C GLY A 116 -17.36 -9.35 10.62
N ASN A 117 -16.36 -10.22 10.71
CA ASN A 117 -15.41 -10.28 11.83
C ASN A 117 -13.98 -9.92 11.45
N ILE A 118 -13.71 -9.62 10.19
CA ILE A 118 -12.37 -9.18 9.77
C ILE A 118 -12.16 -7.71 10.14
N GLU A 119 -11.11 -7.47 10.90
CA GLU A 119 -10.69 -6.13 11.31
C GLU A 119 -9.37 -5.73 10.68
N LEU A 120 -9.21 -4.43 10.50
CA LEU A 120 -7.97 -3.77 10.19
C LEU A 120 -7.54 -2.94 11.40
N GLU A 121 -6.28 -3.07 11.77
CA GLU A 121 -5.65 -2.22 12.78
C GLU A 121 -4.56 -1.39 12.11
N ALA A 122 -4.59 -0.09 12.38
CA ALA A 122 -3.63 0.86 11.83
C ALA A 122 -2.57 1.22 12.85
N THR A 123 -1.33 1.40 12.39
CA THR A 123 -0.25 2.02 13.14
C THR A 123 0.16 3.31 12.43
N LEU A 124 0.10 4.43 13.14
CA LEU A 124 0.55 5.72 12.65
C LEU A 124 2.05 5.87 12.91
N HIS A 125 2.82 6.12 11.86
CA HIS A 125 4.25 6.38 11.95
C HIS A 125 4.52 7.86 11.71
N GLU A 126 5.21 8.50 12.65
CA GLU A 126 5.80 9.82 12.45
C GLU A 126 7.21 9.64 11.89
N ASN A 127 7.41 10.03 10.65
CA ASN A 127 8.70 9.98 9.98
C ASN A 127 9.50 11.25 10.33
N GLY A 128 10.83 11.14 10.28
CA GLY A 128 11.71 12.27 10.56
C GLY A 128 11.45 13.48 9.67
N TRP A 129 12.11 14.58 10.00
CA TRP A 129 12.04 15.81 9.23
C TRP A 129 12.54 15.56 7.80
N ASN A 130 11.67 15.79 6.82
CA ASN A 130 12.06 15.73 5.42
C ASN A 130 12.65 17.07 5.00
N TYR A 131 13.95 17.11 4.76
CA TYR A 131 14.68 18.33 4.38
C TYR A 131 14.14 18.95 3.09
N TYR A 132 13.67 18.15 2.12
CA TYR A 132 13.15 18.66 0.85
C TYR A 132 11.80 19.37 0.98
N TYR A 133 10.98 18.98 1.96
CA TYR A 133 9.63 19.54 2.16
C TYR A 133 9.52 20.43 3.40
N GLY A 134 10.59 20.56 4.20
CA GLY A 134 10.62 21.40 5.40
C GLY A 134 9.58 21.00 6.46
N ARG A 135 9.12 19.75 6.49
CA ARG A 135 8.09 19.26 7.43
C ARG A 135 8.22 17.76 7.71
N LYS A 136 7.62 17.33 8.82
CA LYS A 136 7.45 15.92 9.16
C LYS A 136 6.43 15.28 8.21
N SER A 137 6.63 14.01 7.88
CA SER A 137 5.67 13.20 7.15
C SER A 137 5.09 12.10 8.04
N TYR A 138 3.92 11.62 7.70
CA TYR A 138 3.21 10.58 8.42
C TYR A 138 2.79 9.48 7.47
N THR A 139 2.96 8.23 7.90
CA THR A 139 2.52 7.06 7.15
C THR A 139 1.66 6.14 8.03
N LEU A 140 0.84 5.31 7.39
CA LEU A 140 0.08 4.24 8.03
C LEU A 140 0.55 2.89 7.53
N THR A 141 0.73 1.96 8.44
CA THR A 141 0.78 0.53 8.16
C THR A 141 -0.46 -0.15 8.74
N PHE A 142 -0.82 -1.31 8.19
CA PHE A 142 -2.01 -2.02 8.61
C PHE A 142 -1.72 -3.48 8.89
N THR A 143 -2.46 -4.01 9.85
CA THR A 143 -2.63 -5.46 10.04
C THR A 143 -4.09 -5.83 9.80
N VAL A 144 -4.33 -7.05 9.31
CA VAL A 144 -5.65 -7.59 8.98
C VAL A 144 -5.84 -8.96 9.62
N GLY A 145 -7.04 -9.23 10.10
CA GLY A 145 -7.37 -10.53 10.65
C GLY A 145 -8.69 -10.52 11.44
N PRO A 146 -9.12 -11.69 11.96
CA PRO A 146 -10.29 -11.77 12.81
C PRO A 146 -10.17 -10.90 14.05
N ALA A 147 -11.30 -10.37 14.56
CA ALA A 147 -11.33 -9.49 15.73
C ALA A 147 -10.57 -10.07 16.92
N ASP A 148 -10.85 -11.33 17.26
CA ASP A 148 -10.26 -12.04 18.39
C ASP A 148 -9.12 -12.99 17.97
N GLY A 149 -8.57 -12.81 16.76
CA GLY A 149 -7.59 -13.70 16.18
C GLY A 149 -6.25 -13.06 15.88
N LYS A 150 -5.38 -13.88 15.29
CA LYS A 150 -4.07 -13.42 14.86
C LYS A 150 -4.21 -12.40 13.69
N LYS A 151 -3.56 -11.27 13.84
CA LYS A 151 -3.45 -10.25 12.78
C LYS A 151 -2.19 -10.49 11.92
N TYR A 152 -2.31 -10.18 10.65
CA TYR A 152 -1.25 -10.32 9.65
C TYR A 152 -0.94 -8.96 9.02
N VAL A 153 0.33 -8.67 8.82
CA VAL A 153 0.76 -7.41 8.20
C VAL A 153 0.28 -7.34 6.75
N LEU A 154 -0.33 -6.23 6.40
CA LEU A 154 -0.71 -5.90 5.03
C LEU A 154 0.53 -5.40 4.27
N LYS A 155 1.15 -6.29 3.50
CA LYS A 155 2.45 -6.04 2.86
C LYS A 155 2.37 -5.29 1.54
N ASN A 156 1.21 -5.31 0.89
CA ASN A 156 1.00 -4.73 -0.43
C ASN A 156 -0.41 -4.13 -0.51
N MET A 157 -0.48 -2.81 -0.51
CA MET A 157 -1.74 -2.06 -0.57
C MET A 157 -2.41 -2.17 -1.94
N ASP A 158 -1.62 -2.25 -3.02
CA ASP A 158 -2.16 -2.37 -4.39
C ASP A 158 -2.90 -3.70 -4.55
N THR A 159 -2.23 -4.82 -4.19
CA THR A 159 -2.85 -6.15 -4.24
C THR A 159 -4.10 -6.23 -3.36
N PHE A 160 -4.08 -5.58 -2.18
CA PHE A 160 -5.25 -5.51 -1.30
C PHE A 160 -6.40 -4.71 -1.96
N CYS A 161 -6.10 -3.55 -2.54
CA CYS A 161 -7.11 -2.72 -3.22
C CYS A 161 -7.70 -3.43 -4.45
N GLU A 162 -6.87 -4.15 -5.21
CA GLU A 162 -7.33 -4.99 -6.33
C GLU A 162 -8.26 -6.11 -5.83
N ALA A 163 -7.88 -6.82 -4.76
CA ALA A 163 -8.69 -7.86 -4.18
C ALA A 163 -10.06 -7.35 -3.69
N VAL A 164 -10.08 -6.15 -3.08
CA VAL A 164 -11.34 -5.48 -2.68
C VAL A 164 -12.17 -5.05 -3.88
N LYS A 165 -11.54 -4.54 -4.94
CA LYS A 165 -12.23 -4.08 -6.16
C LYS A 165 -12.89 -5.23 -6.92
N GLU A 166 -12.24 -6.38 -6.97
CA GLU A 166 -12.66 -7.53 -7.74
C GLU A 166 -13.33 -8.61 -6.89
N GLU A 167 -13.53 -8.33 -5.58
CA GLU A 167 -14.06 -9.28 -4.61
C GLU A 167 -13.34 -10.63 -4.65
N LYS A 168 -12.00 -10.57 -4.79
CA LYS A 168 -11.16 -11.76 -4.86
C LYS A 168 -10.73 -12.24 -3.49
N GLU A 169 -10.40 -13.53 -3.44
CA GLU A 169 -9.74 -14.10 -2.28
C GLU A 169 -8.26 -13.71 -2.25
N LEU A 170 -7.79 -13.29 -1.08
CA LEU A 170 -6.38 -13.05 -0.78
C LEU A 170 -5.98 -13.81 0.48
N ALA A 171 -4.81 -14.45 0.45
CA ALA A 171 -4.28 -15.21 1.57
C ALA A 171 -3.23 -14.39 2.34
N TYR A 172 -3.35 -14.46 3.67
CA TYR A 172 -2.40 -13.88 4.63
C TYR A 172 -1.69 -14.99 5.39
N GLY A 173 -0.51 -15.39 4.91
CA GLY A 173 0.20 -16.53 5.41
C GLY A 173 -0.55 -17.85 5.16
N LYS A 174 -0.31 -18.86 6.03
CA LYS A 174 -0.87 -20.22 5.84
C LYS A 174 -2.27 -20.42 6.43
N LYS A 175 -2.75 -19.49 7.28
CA LYS A 175 -3.93 -19.74 8.14
C LYS A 175 -5.09 -18.79 7.92
N LEU A 176 -4.94 -17.73 7.17
CA LEU A 176 -5.99 -16.75 6.89
C LEU A 176 -6.09 -16.53 5.39
N ALA A 177 -7.24 -16.87 4.82
CA ALA A 177 -7.61 -16.50 3.45
C ALA A 177 -9.10 -16.19 3.43
N PHE A 178 -9.51 -15.11 2.77
CA PHE A 178 -10.92 -14.75 2.64
C PHE A 178 -11.16 -13.88 1.42
N VAL A 179 -12.42 -13.84 0.97
CA VAL A 179 -12.87 -12.98 -0.13
C VAL A 179 -13.02 -11.54 0.37
N HIS A 180 -12.41 -10.58 -0.32
CA HIS A 180 -12.35 -9.17 0.09
C HIS A 180 -13.63 -8.41 -0.26
N CYS A 181 -14.79 -8.91 0.15
CA CYS A 181 -16.07 -8.23 0.01
C CYS A 181 -16.50 -7.54 1.32
N LYS A 182 -17.39 -6.56 1.22
CA LYS A 182 -17.84 -5.75 2.36
C LYS A 182 -18.37 -6.57 3.52
N SER A 183 -19.07 -7.68 3.24
CA SER A 183 -19.68 -8.54 4.27
C SER A 183 -18.67 -9.27 5.16
N MET A 184 -17.43 -9.39 4.73
CA MET A 184 -16.37 -10.06 5.51
C MET A 184 -15.76 -9.13 6.56
N PHE A 185 -15.75 -7.84 6.33
CA PHE A 185 -15.15 -6.86 7.23
C PHE A 185 -16.15 -6.40 8.30
N SER A 186 -15.64 -6.11 9.49
CA SER A 186 -16.40 -5.35 10.48
C SER A 186 -16.73 -3.95 9.92
N ALA A 187 -17.72 -3.28 10.50
CA ALA A 187 -18.08 -1.93 10.07
C ALA A 187 -16.87 -0.98 10.09
N ARG A 188 -16.04 -1.06 11.13
CA ARG A 188 -14.82 -0.27 11.25
C ARG A 188 -13.73 -0.72 10.26
N GLY A 189 -13.55 -2.02 10.09
CA GLY A 189 -12.63 -2.58 9.11
C GLY A 189 -12.93 -2.05 7.71
N TRP A 190 -14.23 -1.96 7.37
CA TRP A 190 -14.65 -1.41 6.08
C TRP A 190 -14.37 0.10 5.93
N GLU A 191 -14.46 0.90 6.99
CA GLU A 191 -14.05 2.30 6.93
C GLU A 191 -12.54 2.45 6.67
N TYR A 192 -11.72 1.58 7.26
CA TYR A 192 -10.29 1.53 6.92
C TYR A 192 -10.04 1.07 5.47
N VAL A 193 -10.81 0.12 4.95
CA VAL A 193 -10.74 -0.27 3.53
C VAL A 193 -10.97 0.95 2.62
N LYS A 194 -11.98 1.77 2.92
CA LYS A 194 -12.25 3.00 2.17
C LYS A 194 -11.08 3.99 2.24
N LEU A 195 -10.52 4.20 3.43
CA LEU A 195 -9.36 5.06 3.64
C LEU A 195 -8.14 4.58 2.82
N ILE A 196 -7.84 3.28 2.86
CA ILE A 196 -6.74 2.69 2.12
C ILE A 196 -6.94 2.90 0.61
N ARG A 197 -8.14 2.62 0.10
CA ARG A 197 -8.44 2.80 -1.33
C ARG A 197 -8.28 4.24 -1.78
N ALA A 198 -8.88 5.19 -1.05
CA ALA A 198 -8.81 6.61 -1.38
C ALA A 198 -7.36 7.12 -1.39
N ALA A 199 -6.56 6.73 -0.40
CA ALA A 199 -5.18 7.14 -0.33
C ALA A 199 -4.29 6.41 -1.35
N ASN A 200 -4.58 5.14 -1.66
CA ASN A 200 -3.86 4.39 -2.69
C ASN A 200 -4.07 4.97 -4.08
N GLU A 201 -5.29 5.37 -4.42
CA GLU A 201 -5.61 6.04 -5.68
C GLU A 201 -4.82 7.36 -5.85
N MET A 202 -4.67 8.14 -4.77
CA MET A 202 -3.86 9.37 -4.79
C MET A 202 -2.35 9.10 -4.93
N ASN A 203 -1.86 7.99 -4.36
CA ASN A 203 -0.44 7.62 -4.38
C ASN A 203 -0.04 6.89 -5.67
N ALA A 204 -0.95 6.17 -6.32
CA ALA A 204 -0.71 5.46 -7.58
C ALA A 204 -0.25 6.40 -8.72
N GLN A 205 -0.58 7.67 -8.66
CA GLN A 205 -0.12 8.69 -9.60
C GLN A 205 1.36 9.09 -9.41
N ARG A 206 2.00 8.67 -8.31
CA ARG A 206 3.33 9.15 -7.93
C ARG A 206 4.48 8.19 -8.18
N ASN A 207 4.30 6.89 -8.05
CA ASN A 207 5.36 5.89 -8.31
C ASN A 207 4.78 4.49 -8.39
N GLY A 208 5.06 3.76 -9.47
CA GLY A 208 4.63 2.37 -9.69
C GLY A 208 5.39 1.34 -8.84
N GLY A 209 5.40 1.49 -7.52
CA GLY A 209 6.02 0.55 -6.58
C GLY A 209 5.02 -0.06 -5.61
N GLN A 210 5.31 -1.26 -5.11
CA GLN A 210 4.52 -1.92 -4.07
C GLN A 210 4.53 -1.06 -2.79
N LEU A 211 3.39 -0.43 -2.49
CA LEU A 211 3.25 0.40 -1.29
C LEU A 211 3.02 -0.50 -0.08
N LYS A 212 3.98 -0.53 0.84
CA LYS A 212 3.83 -1.17 2.17
C LYS A 212 3.23 -0.21 3.20
N GLU A 213 3.42 1.07 2.97
CA GLU A 213 3.01 2.16 3.85
C GLU A 213 2.21 3.18 3.05
N LEU A 214 1.16 3.69 3.67
CA LEU A 214 0.28 4.68 3.09
C LEU A 214 0.74 6.07 3.53
N LEU A 215 1.27 6.89 2.64
CA LEU A 215 1.61 8.27 2.94
C LEU A 215 0.33 9.08 3.16
N LEU A 216 0.26 9.76 4.31
CA LEU A 216 -0.87 10.60 4.65
C LEU A 216 -0.67 12.04 4.14
N ASN A 217 -1.70 12.55 3.50
CA ASN A 217 -1.87 13.97 3.24
C ASN A 217 -2.85 14.58 4.26
N THR A 218 -3.13 15.87 4.13
CA THR A 218 -4.05 16.59 5.03
C THR A 218 -5.43 15.94 5.12
N VAL A 219 -6.00 15.50 4.01
CA VAL A 219 -7.35 14.90 3.95
C VAL A 219 -7.36 13.51 4.57
N THR A 220 -6.41 12.65 4.17
CA THR A 220 -6.33 11.27 4.67
C THR A 220 -5.92 11.20 6.14
N MET A 221 -5.10 12.15 6.63
CA MET A 221 -4.80 12.28 8.05
C MET A 221 -6.07 12.65 8.84
N GLU A 222 -6.84 13.63 8.37
CA GLU A 222 -8.10 14.01 9.01
C GLU A 222 -9.12 12.85 9.02
N GLN A 223 -9.26 12.13 7.92
CA GLN A 223 -10.12 10.92 7.84
C GLN A 223 -9.69 9.86 8.86
N PHE A 224 -8.38 9.58 8.93
CA PHE A 224 -7.83 8.63 9.90
C PHE A 224 -8.12 9.05 11.34
N LEU A 225 -7.90 10.31 11.71
CA LEU A 225 -8.13 10.82 13.05
C LEU A 225 -9.62 10.80 13.41
N ASN A 226 -10.51 11.20 12.48
CA ASN A 226 -11.95 11.16 12.68
C ASN A 226 -12.47 9.72 12.87
N LEU A 227 -11.95 8.75 12.12
CA LEU A 227 -12.31 7.33 12.25
C LEU A 227 -11.95 6.75 13.63
N ASN A 228 -10.98 7.35 14.31
CA ASN A 228 -10.45 6.89 15.58
C ASN A 228 -10.85 7.75 16.80
N LEU A 229 -11.82 8.62 16.67
CA LEU A 229 -12.31 9.43 17.80
C LEU A 229 -12.79 8.56 18.96
N GLY A 230 -12.39 8.93 20.17
CA GLY A 230 -12.69 8.20 21.41
C GLY A 230 -11.84 6.94 21.62
N ARG A 231 -10.83 6.68 20.79
CA ARG A 231 -10.03 5.45 20.80
C ARG A 231 -8.55 5.72 20.96
N GLU A 232 -7.81 4.66 21.23
CA GLU A 232 -6.36 4.62 21.16
C GLU A 232 -5.93 3.94 19.87
N VAL A 233 -4.87 4.46 19.24
CA VAL A 233 -4.24 3.93 18.03
C VAL A 233 -2.76 3.72 18.27
N ASN A 234 -2.21 2.68 17.65
CA ASN A 234 -0.78 2.44 17.71
C ASN A 234 -0.03 3.58 17.00
N TYR A 235 1.06 4.00 17.62
CA TYR A 235 1.88 5.10 17.15
C TYR A 235 3.36 4.77 17.27
N THR A 236 4.14 5.23 16.30
CA THR A 236 5.59 5.12 16.33
C THR A 236 6.21 6.48 16.01
N ALA A 237 6.98 7.03 16.94
CA ALA A 237 7.76 8.24 16.73
C ALA A 237 9.12 7.93 16.10
N VAL A 238 9.79 8.96 15.60
CA VAL A 238 11.19 8.89 15.16
C VAL A 238 12.05 8.38 16.33
N GLY A 239 12.77 7.27 16.12
CA GLY A 239 13.59 6.64 17.15
C GLY A 239 13.03 5.34 17.73
N TYR A 240 12.01 4.77 17.07
CA TYR A 240 11.43 3.44 17.37
C TYR A 240 10.75 3.27 18.74
N HIS A 241 10.28 4.35 19.34
CA HIS A 241 9.40 4.23 20.50
C HIS A 241 7.99 3.90 20.05
N TYR A 242 7.58 2.65 20.32
CA TYR A 242 6.18 2.23 20.17
C TYR A 242 5.37 2.84 21.31
N ASP A 243 4.29 3.48 20.95
CA ASP A 243 3.40 4.16 21.87
C ASP A 243 1.95 4.08 21.37
N THR A 244 1.03 4.63 22.14
CA THR A 244 -0.35 4.80 21.71
C THR A 244 -0.73 6.27 21.71
N LEU A 245 -1.59 6.67 20.78
CA LEU A 245 -2.22 7.98 20.75
C LEU A 245 -3.70 7.82 21.07
N LYS A 246 -4.16 8.54 22.10
CA LYS A 246 -5.57 8.66 22.43
C LYS A 246 -6.18 9.82 21.65
N ILE A 247 -7.22 9.57 20.86
CA ILE A 247 -7.84 10.59 20.02
C ILE A 247 -9.18 10.98 20.66
N LEU A 248 -9.35 12.26 21.02
CA LEU A 248 -10.50 12.75 21.73
C LEU A 248 -11.24 13.85 20.96
N ASP A 249 -12.57 13.79 21.02
CA ASP A 249 -13.45 14.82 20.48
C ASP A 249 -13.74 15.88 21.53
N LYS A 250 -12.73 16.68 21.81
CA LYS A 250 -12.84 17.82 22.75
C LYS A 250 -11.68 18.79 22.55
N ASN A 251 -11.83 20.02 23.03
CA ASN A 251 -10.75 21.00 22.99
C ASN A 251 -9.61 20.61 23.95
N PRO A 252 -8.35 20.86 23.57
CA PRO A 252 -7.22 20.60 24.44
C PRO A 252 -7.24 21.52 25.66
N PRO A 253 -6.80 21.04 26.84
CA PRO A 253 -6.64 21.87 28.04
C PRO A 253 -5.33 22.66 27.93
N LEU A 254 -5.30 23.67 27.03
CA LEU A 254 -4.10 24.43 26.73
C LEU A 254 -3.91 25.52 27.78
N LYS A 255 -2.81 25.45 28.51
CA LYS A 255 -2.39 26.50 29.43
C LYS A 255 -1.38 27.38 28.70
N ILE A 256 -1.80 28.61 28.42
CA ILE A 256 -0.96 29.64 27.81
C ILE A 256 -0.41 30.52 28.94
N THR A 257 0.91 30.74 28.96
CA THR A 257 1.55 31.61 29.94
C THR A 257 2.12 32.81 29.23
N LEU A 258 1.80 34.00 29.72
CA LEU A 258 2.45 35.25 29.35
C LEU A 258 3.61 35.50 30.28
N ARG A 259 4.80 35.66 29.72
CA ARG A 259 6.00 36.11 30.46
C ARG A 259 6.35 37.52 30.04
N GLU A 260 6.47 38.40 30.96
CA GLU A 260 6.99 39.75 30.77
C GLU A 260 8.52 39.71 30.67
N LEU A 261 9.06 40.32 29.65
CA LEU A 261 10.48 40.45 29.34
C LEU A 261 10.77 41.92 29.04
N GLU A 262 11.30 42.66 30.00
CA GLU A 262 11.61 44.08 29.87
C GLU A 262 10.46 44.94 29.33
N ASN A 263 10.29 45.04 27.99
CA ASN A 263 9.23 45.84 27.36
C ASN A 263 8.34 45.01 26.40
N VAL A 264 8.45 43.68 26.44
CA VAL A 264 7.66 42.77 25.55
C VAL A 264 7.08 41.63 26.37
N PHE A 265 5.92 41.13 25.91
CA PHE A 265 5.32 39.91 26.47
C PHE A 265 5.61 38.73 25.57
N ARG A 266 6.20 37.70 26.15
CA ARG A 266 6.38 36.42 25.43
C ARG A 266 5.27 35.44 25.76
N LEU A 267 4.61 34.93 24.74
CA LEU A 267 3.63 33.89 24.86
C LEU A 267 4.35 32.52 24.90
N VAL A 268 4.13 31.77 25.98
CA VAL A 268 4.71 30.43 26.15
C VAL A 268 3.61 29.40 26.03
N LEU A 269 3.73 28.56 25.02
CA LEU A 269 2.86 27.39 24.78
C LEU A 269 3.57 26.11 25.21
N PRO A 270 2.84 25.11 25.71
CA PRO A 270 3.42 23.78 25.92
C PRO A 270 3.84 23.17 24.58
N PRO A 271 4.76 22.18 24.57
CA PRO A 271 5.09 21.43 23.37
C PRO A 271 3.82 20.80 22.77
N LEU A 272 3.50 21.17 21.55
CA LEU A 272 2.33 20.68 20.84
C LEU A 272 2.62 20.46 19.34
N THR A 273 1.87 19.56 18.72
CA THR A 273 1.86 19.38 17.28
C THR A 273 0.48 19.73 16.74
N LEU A 274 0.45 20.48 15.65
CA LEU A 274 -0.78 20.87 14.99
C LEU A 274 -0.92 20.08 13.68
N TRP A 275 -2.09 19.48 13.50
CA TRP A 275 -2.52 18.91 12.23
C TRP A 275 -3.74 19.67 11.74
N LYS A 276 -3.52 20.50 10.71
CA LYS A 276 -4.58 21.26 10.09
C LYS A 276 -5.25 20.38 9.03
N GLY A 277 -6.46 19.92 9.31
CA GLY A 277 -7.30 19.22 8.36
C GLY A 277 -8.03 20.18 7.41
N SER A 278 -8.88 19.64 6.54
CA SER A 278 -9.77 20.41 5.67
C SER A 278 -10.89 21.09 6.47
N GLU A 279 -11.48 20.36 7.41
CA GLU A 279 -12.61 20.82 8.23
C GLU A 279 -12.21 21.09 9.68
N HIS A 280 -11.30 20.31 10.26
CA HIS A 280 -10.96 20.36 11.66
C HIS A 280 -9.48 20.68 11.90
N LEU A 281 -9.22 21.30 13.03
CA LEU A 281 -7.89 21.40 13.62
C LEU A 281 -7.73 20.30 14.66
N PHE A 282 -6.62 19.57 14.58
CA PHE A 282 -6.22 18.60 15.61
C PHE A 282 -4.98 19.11 16.33
N VAL A 283 -4.99 19.02 17.64
CA VAL A 283 -3.87 19.42 18.51
C VAL A 283 -3.39 18.21 19.28
N ARG A 284 -2.14 17.84 19.09
CA ARG A 284 -1.49 16.80 19.90
C ARG A 284 -0.71 17.42 21.04
N ILE A 285 -0.96 16.95 22.25
CA ILE A 285 -0.19 17.26 23.44
C ILE A 285 0.21 15.93 24.09
N GLY A 286 1.51 15.63 24.10
CA GLY A 286 2.00 14.32 24.53
C GLY A 286 1.40 13.17 23.70
N GLN A 287 0.74 12.23 24.39
CA GLN A 287 0.08 11.05 23.77
C GLN A 287 -1.41 11.26 23.46
N THR A 288 -1.92 12.49 23.59
CA THR A 288 -3.33 12.78 23.33
C THR A 288 -3.49 13.73 22.15
N VAL A 289 -4.36 13.35 21.25
CA VAL A 289 -4.79 14.15 20.09
C VAL A 289 -6.20 14.65 20.36
N TYR A 290 -6.41 15.93 20.20
CA TYR A 290 -7.70 16.60 20.43
C TYR A 290 -8.24 17.12 19.11
N ARG A 291 -9.47 16.73 18.75
CA ARG A 291 -10.22 17.37 17.67
C ARG A 291 -10.86 18.64 18.21
N CYS A 292 -10.44 19.78 17.71
CA CYS A 292 -10.89 21.06 18.19
C CYS A 292 -12.27 21.42 17.61
N SER A 293 -13.12 22.04 18.44
CA SER A 293 -14.33 22.71 17.96
C SER A 293 -13.97 23.86 17.00
N ASN A 294 -14.89 24.23 16.12
CA ASN A 294 -14.65 25.31 15.16
C ASN A 294 -14.36 26.66 15.85
N ALA A 295 -15.04 26.95 16.95
CA ALA A 295 -14.78 28.16 17.75
C ALA A 295 -13.35 28.17 18.35
N TYR A 296 -12.86 26.99 18.78
CA TYR A 296 -11.50 26.84 19.28
C TYR A 296 -10.46 26.96 18.15
N ARG A 297 -10.73 26.34 17.01
CA ARG A 297 -9.90 26.44 15.82
C ARG A 297 -9.65 27.91 15.41
N ILE A 298 -10.72 28.70 15.31
CA ILE A 298 -10.62 30.13 14.94
C ILE A 298 -9.73 30.91 15.93
N ARG A 299 -9.86 30.62 17.23
CA ARG A 299 -9.04 31.26 18.27
C ARG A 299 -7.58 30.87 18.16
N MET A 300 -7.31 29.58 17.91
CA MET A 300 -5.94 29.06 17.75
C MET A 300 -5.27 29.62 16.49
N GLU A 301 -6.00 29.71 15.38
CA GLU A 301 -5.49 30.29 14.13
C GLU A 301 -5.09 31.74 14.35
N LYS A 302 -5.92 32.56 14.99
CA LYS A 302 -5.56 33.94 15.37
C LYS A 302 -4.33 34.02 16.27
N LEU A 303 -4.23 33.13 17.26
CA LEU A 303 -3.09 33.08 18.16
C LEU A 303 -1.79 32.75 17.44
N LEU A 304 -1.86 31.84 16.48
CA LEU A 304 -0.70 31.45 15.64
C LEU A 304 -0.29 32.55 14.67
N ASP A 305 -1.25 33.29 14.13
CA ASP A 305 -0.98 34.46 13.27
C ASP A 305 -0.21 35.52 14.06
N TYR A 306 -0.61 35.82 15.27
CA TYR A 306 0.15 36.73 16.16
C TYR A 306 1.56 36.19 16.49
N ALA A 307 1.70 34.88 16.75
CA ALA A 307 3.00 34.29 17.05
C ALA A 307 3.95 34.21 15.85
N ASN A 308 3.42 34.25 14.62
CA ASN A 308 4.19 34.26 13.39
C ASN A 308 4.53 35.70 12.92
N ALA A 309 3.68 36.68 13.21
CA ALA A 309 3.92 38.08 12.88
C ALA A 309 5.19 38.64 13.55
N ASP A 310 5.53 38.14 14.74
CA ASP A 310 6.77 38.53 15.44
C ASP A 310 8.06 37.94 14.84
N ARG A 311 7.95 36.99 13.91
CA ARG A 311 9.13 36.40 13.23
C ARG A 311 9.58 37.17 11.98
N GLU A 312 8.73 38.02 11.43
CA GLU A 312 9.07 38.86 10.25
C GLU A 312 9.64 40.20 10.62
N THR A 313 9.72 40.55 11.90
CA THR A 313 10.21 41.85 12.39
C THR A 313 11.53 41.77 13.16
N VAL A 314 12.30 40.68 13.03
CA VAL A 314 13.68 40.61 13.58
C VAL A 314 14.67 40.29 12.48
#